data_3b4d4a1874297359b23b0cea29e9c147
#
_entry.id   3b4d4a1874297359b23b0cea29e9c147
#
_cell.length_a   1.000
_cell.length_b   1.000
_cell.length_c   1.000
_cell.angle_alpha   90.00
_cell.angle_beta   90.00
_cell.angle_gamma   90.00
#
_symmetry.space_group_name_H-M   'P 1'
#
loop_
_entity.id
_entity.type
_entity.pdbx_description
1 polymer ?
#
loop_
_entity_poly.entity_id
_entity_poly.type
_entity_poly.pdbx_seq_one_letter_code
_entity_poly.pdbx_strand_id
1 'polypeptide(L)'
;MSLRQLCQMASLLVFAGLPLLQGCSEGDPPLAKQVTRPVKLLTLDEMGNRSLTRYPGVVEASERTDLAFRIGGELKELNVQAGQAVTSGERIALLDDRDARNALSNAQSSYDLALATYRRMQISLEKGAISRAAFDEARAAFLSAQAQFDLAKDQLGYTELKAPFDGVIASVPVDNFQVVAPQQTIAVLQQPGNIDVTFDLPEQQIRQLDLERVRAALEKADSVAWVRFGDDERRFPARYKEHDTRASSGTLSYTVTLTLPTPDDVYVLAGMSAVVSMDLNALTGESDGLWRVPLGTMVTLEDDPEATVVWRYIADDEASGKVEAVPVQVRTASDDGIFIAGDLAAGDRLVGAGAHLMRQGLRVTAWTQEEGL
;
A
#
# COMPACT_ATOMS: atom_id res chain seq x y z
N MET A 1 -0.80 -62.79 91.96
CA MET A 1 -0.40 -61.53 92.64
C MET A 1 -1.03 -60.41 91.93
N SER A 2 -1.84 -59.62 92.61
CA SER A 2 -2.93 -58.84 92.06
C SER A 2 -2.56 -57.45 91.59
N LEU A 3 -3.24 -57.06 90.61
CA LEU A 3 -3.25 -55.81 89.78
C LEU A 3 -3.50 -54.50 90.66
N ARG A 4 -3.43 -54.57 91.95
CA ARG A 4 -3.73 -53.45 92.85
C ARG A 4 -2.50 -52.68 93.42
N GLN A 5 -1.27 -53.14 93.13
CA GLN A 5 -0.06 -52.50 93.68
C GLN A 5 0.67 -51.61 92.68
N LEU A 6 0.25 -51.58 91.43
CA LEU A 6 0.86 -50.72 90.40
C LEU A 6 0.19 -49.32 90.30
N CYS A 7 -0.96 -49.11 90.89
CA CYS A 7 -1.71 -47.83 90.82
C CYS A 7 -1.33 -46.77 91.84
N GLN A 8 -0.56 -47.12 92.91
CA GLN A 8 -0.24 -46.18 93.97
C GLN A 8 1.12 -45.50 93.89
N MET A 9 1.98 -45.85 92.97
CA MET A 9 3.27 -45.17 92.76
C MET A 9 3.27 -44.14 91.64
N ALA A 10 2.17 -44.00 90.87
CA ALA A 10 2.04 -43.01 89.78
C ALA A 10 1.45 -41.65 90.20
N SER A 11 1.02 -41.52 91.50
CA SER A 11 0.26 -40.34 91.93
C SER A 11 1.09 -39.29 92.72
N LEU A 12 2.42 -39.48 92.88
CA LEU A 12 3.24 -38.54 93.65
C LEU A 12 4.27 -37.72 92.90
N LEU A 13 4.28 -37.79 91.53
CA LEU A 13 5.23 -37.09 90.67
C LEU A 13 4.60 -36.03 89.82
N VAL A 14 3.30 -35.70 90.00
CA VAL A 14 2.58 -34.71 89.12
C VAL A 14 2.43 -33.33 89.76
N PHE A 15 2.94 -33.10 91.00
CA PHE A 15 2.65 -31.85 91.73
C PHE A 15 3.82 -30.88 91.93
N ALA A 16 4.94 -31.05 91.22
CA ALA A 16 6.12 -30.17 91.34
C ALA A 16 6.58 -29.46 90.00
N GLY A 17 5.70 -29.31 89.00
CA GLY A 17 6.12 -28.79 87.70
C GLY A 17 5.20 -27.73 87.10
N LEU A 18 4.48 -26.93 87.93
CA LEU A 18 3.72 -25.78 87.39
C LEU A 18 4.06 -24.53 88.18
N PRO A 19 4.94 -23.64 87.79
CA PRO A 19 4.56 -22.45 87.00
C PRO A 19 5.69 -21.89 86.16
N LEU A 20 5.67 -22.01 84.85
CA LEU A 20 6.48 -21.21 83.91
C LEU A 20 5.87 -21.25 82.49
N LEU A 21 4.58 -21.06 82.33
CA LEU A 21 3.92 -20.84 81.08
C LEU A 21 2.98 -19.62 81.15
N GLN A 22 3.54 -18.45 81.46
CA GLN A 22 2.89 -17.17 81.14
C GLN A 22 3.83 -16.40 80.24
N GLY A 23 3.44 -16.24 78.96
CA GLY A 23 4.16 -15.39 78.01
C GLY A 23 4.13 -15.88 76.57
N CYS A 24 2.95 -16.08 75.99
CA CYS A 24 2.75 -15.93 74.54
C CYS A 24 1.68 -14.88 74.38
N SER A 25 2.14 -13.65 74.16
CA SER A 25 1.38 -12.60 73.53
C SER A 25 0.95 -13.09 72.13
N GLU A 26 -0.32 -13.22 71.86
CA GLU A 26 -0.89 -13.27 70.52
C GLU A 26 -0.55 -11.97 69.83
N GLY A 27 0.61 -11.96 69.22
CA GLY A 27 0.86 -11.03 68.14
C GLY A 27 -0.05 -11.42 66.98
N ASP A 28 -0.85 -10.49 66.52
CA ASP A 28 -1.59 -10.63 65.26
C ASP A 28 -0.70 -11.28 64.17
N PRO A 29 -1.19 -12.29 63.45
CA PRO A 29 -0.41 -12.88 62.35
C PRO A 29 -0.04 -11.75 61.39
N PRO A 30 1.24 -11.64 60.98
CA PRO A 30 1.64 -10.63 60.03
C PRO A 30 0.71 -10.78 58.85
N LEU A 31 0.01 -9.69 58.50
CA LEU A 31 -0.77 -9.59 57.27
C LEU A 31 0.11 -10.16 56.15
N ALA A 32 -0.28 -11.34 55.65
CA ALA A 32 0.43 -11.98 54.56
C ALA A 32 0.56 -10.93 53.47
N LYS A 33 1.79 -10.49 53.18
CA LYS A 33 2.07 -9.63 52.02
C LYS A 33 1.40 -10.32 50.87
N GLN A 34 0.32 -9.73 50.36
CA GLN A 34 -0.32 -10.21 49.16
C GLN A 34 0.75 -10.13 48.06
N VAL A 35 1.30 -11.28 47.72
CA VAL A 35 2.28 -11.39 46.64
C VAL A 35 1.54 -11.05 45.35
N THR A 36 1.63 -9.80 44.97
CA THR A 36 1.11 -9.37 43.67
C THR A 36 1.93 -10.05 42.56
N ARG A 37 1.26 -10.73 41.64
CA ARG A 37 1.93 -11.43 40.55
C ARG A 37 2.19 -10.47 39.41
N PRO A 38 3.40 -10.42 38.86
CA PRO A 38 3.67 -9.66 37.65
C PRO A 38 3.00 -10.33 36.44
N VAL A 39 2.28 -9.55 35.64
CA VAL A 39 1.61 -10.00 34.41
C VAL A 39 2.04 -9.14 33.21
N LYS A 40 2.27 -9.78 32.08
CA LYS A 40 2.51 -9.06 30.84
C LYS A 40 1.19 -8.51 30.30
N LEU A 41 1.11 -7.20 30.15
CA LEU A 41 -0.07 -6.53 29.63
C LEU A 41 0.05 -6.34 28.13
N LEU A 42 -1.06 -6.54 27.44
CA LEU A 42 -1.28 -6.22 26.02
C LEU A 42 -2.30 -5.07 25.98
N THR A 43 -1.94 -3.95 25.38
CA THR A 43 -2.88 -2.87 25.13
C THR A 43 -3.61 -3.15 23.80
N LEU A 44 -4.93 -3.06 23.82
CA LEU A 44 -5.73 -3.15 22.62
C LEU A 44 -5.53 -1.87 21.79
N ASP A 45 -4.98 -2.02 20.61
CA ASP A 45 -4.72 -0.94 19.66
C ASP A 45 -5.55 -1.16 18.41
N GLU A 46 -6.18 -0.11 17.93
CA GLU A 46 -6.93 -0.14 16.66
C GLU A 46 -6.04 -0.53 15.48
N MET A 47 -4.78 -0.09 15.46
CA MET A 47 -3.83 -0.49 14.41
C MET A 47 -3.41 -1.96 14.51
N GLY A 48 -3.29 -2.51 15.73
CA GLY A 48 -2.99 -3.93 15.98
C GLY A 48 -4.13 -4.86 15.58
N ASN A 49 -5.34 -4.32 15.43
CA ASN A 49 -6.55 -5.09 15.12
C ASN A 49 -6.76 -5.36 13.62
N ARG A 50 -5.94 -4.76 12.74
CA ARG A 50 -6.09 -4.92 11.29
C ARG A 50 -5.64 -6.30 10.84
N SER A 51 -6.54 -7.04 10.19
CA SER A 51 -6.20 -8.29 9.50
C SER A 51 -5.77 -7.98 8.08
N LEU A 52 -4.45 -7.92 7.87
CA LEU A 52 -3.90 -7.60 6.55
C LEU A 52 -3.82 -8.86 5.68
N THR A 53 -4.67 -8.94 4.68
CA THR A 53 -4.52 -9.95 3.63
C THR A 53 -3.41 -9.52 2.67
N ARG A 54 -2.54 -10.47 2.28
CA ARG A 54 -1.38 -10.21 1.43
C ARG A 54 -1.63 -10.73 0.02
N TYR A 55 -1.30 -9.88 -0.96
CA TYR A 55 -1.38 -10.21 -2.38
C TYR A 55 -0.02 -10.01 -3.04
N PRO A 56 0.42 -10.93 -3.90
CA PRO A 56 1.56 -10.66 -4.76
C PRO A 56 1.19 -9.58 -5.76
N GLY A 57 2.06 -8.61 -5.95
CA GLY A 57 1.89 -7.52 -6.90
C GLY A 57 3.15 -7.29 -7.72
N VAL A 58 2.99 -6.51 -8.77
CA VAL A 58 4.07 -6.09 -9.68
C VAL A 58 4.12 -4.58 -9.73
N VAL A 59 5.33 -4.04 -9.66
CA VAL A 59 5.58 -2.61 -9.80
C VAL A 59 5.51 -2.22 -11.25
N GLU A 60 4.77 -1.15 -11.55
CA GLU A 60 4.71 -0.53 -12.87
C GLU A 60 5.06 0.96 -12.77
N ALA A 61 5.48 1.55 -13.88
CA ALA A 61 5.61 3.00 -13.94
C ALA A 61 4.21 3.62 -14.00
N SER A 62 3.96 4.66 -13.20
CA SER A 62 2.64 5.32 -13.15
C SER A 62 2.25 5.98 -14.47
N GLU A 63 3.22 6.56 -15.17
CA GLU A 63 3.08 7.06 -16.52
C GLU A 63 4.19 6.51 -17.42
N ARG A 64 3.79 5.79 -18.45
CA ARG A 64 4.66 5.17 -19.44
C ARG A 64 4.16 5.50 -20.84
N THR A 65 5.06 5.91 -21.71
CA THR A 65 4.76 6.18 -23.12
C THR A 65 5.78 5.50 -24.01
N ASP A 66 5.31 4.72 -24.97
CA ASP A 66 6.13 4.15 -26.03
C ASP A 66 6.32 5.20 -27.11
N LEU A 67 7.56 5.68 -27.27
CA LEU A 67 7.92 6.67 -28.27
C LEU A 67 8.17 5.96 -29.60
N ALA A 68 7.45 6.37 -30.63
CA ALA A 68 7.50 5.77 -31.97
C ALA A 68 7.36 6.83 -33.04
N PHE A 69 8.00 6.61 -34.21
CA PHE A 69 7.79 7.47 -35.37
C PHE A 69 6.43 7.18 -36.05
N ARG A 70 5.82 8.23 -36.61
CA ARG A 70 4.60 8.10 -37.42
C ARG A 70 4.86 7.54 -38.81
N ILE A 71 6.10 7.67 -39.29
CA ILE A 71 6.57 7.21 -40.59
C ILE A 71 7.75 6.25 -40.45
N GLY A 72 7.96 5.37 -41.39
CA GLY A 72 9.14 4.51 -41.40
C GLY A 72 10.34 5.19 -42.08
N GLY A 73 11.53 4.72 -41.76
CA GLY A 73 12.78 5.20 -42.34
C GLY A 73 14.00 4.59 -41.65
N GLU A 74 15.18 4.97 -42.12
CA GLU A 74 16.44 4.60 -41.48
C GLU A 74 16.75 5.56 -40.32
N LEU A 75 17.10 5.02 -39.14
CA LEU A 75 17.56 5.81 -38.02
C LEU A 75 18.94 6.41 -38.30
N LYS A 76 19.00 7.72 -38.39
CA LYS A 76 20.25 8.47 -38.60
C LYS A 76 20.94 8.80 -37.28
N GLU A 77 20.18 9.16 -36.27
CA GLU A 77 20.66 9.54 -34.96
C GLU A 77 19.73 8.97 -33.88
N LEU A 78 20.33 8.37 -32.86
CA LEU A 78 19.66 7.92 -31.64
C LEU A 78 20.46 8.48 -30.46
N ASN A 79 19.92 9.52 -29.81
CA ASN A 79 20.68 10.38 -28.91
C ASN A 79 20.47 10.02 -27.43
N VAL A 80 19.79 8.92 -27.12
CA VAL A 80 19.43 8.55 -25.76
C VAL A 80 19.82 7.12 -25.43
N GLN A 81 20.00 6.86 -24.15
CA GLN A 81 20.30 5.55 -23.60
C GLN A 81 19.31 5.22 -22.46
N ALA A 82 19.14 3.92 -22.18
CA ALA A 82 18.36 3.49 -21.03
C ALA A 82 18.93 4.07 -19.71
N GLY A 83 18.05 4.55 -18.83
CA GLY A 83 18.41 5.24 -17.58
C GLY A 83 18.69 6.75 -17.73
N GLN A 84 18.72 7.29 -18.94
CA GLN A 84 18.97 8.71 -19.16
C GLN A 84 17.72 9.55 -18.88
N ALA A 85 17.91 10.66 -18.12
CA ALA A 85 16.88 11.67 -17.95
C ALA A 85 16.80 12.56 -19.20
N VAL A 86 15.59 12.90 -19.61
CA VAL A 86 15.29 13.76 -20.76
C VAL A 86 14.24 14.80 -20.40
N THR A 87 14.28 15.94 -21.07
CA THR A 87 13.31 17.03 -20.89
C THR A 87 12.29 17.09 -22.02
N SER A 88 11.12 17.65 -21.76
CA SER A 88 10.06 17.85 -22.76
C SER A 88 10.58 18.62 -23.97
N GLY A 89 10.32 18.10 -25.17
CA GLY A 89 10.81 18.67 -26.43
C GLY A 89 12.23 18.25 -26.81
N GLU A 90 12.97 17.55 -25.94
CA GLU A 90 14.31 17.02 -26.27
C GLU A 90 14.24 15.97 -27.37
N ARG A 91 15.20 16.02 -28.30
CA ARG A 91 15.23 15.11 -29.44
C ARG A 91 15.80 13.75 -29.04
N ILE A 92 14.95 12.73 -29.11
CA ILE A 92 15.27 11.34 -28.79
C ILE A 92 15.97 10.65 -29.97
N ALA A 93 15.41 10.81 -31.18
CA ALA A 93 15.91 10.17 -32.38
C ALA A 93 15.56 10.97 -33.64
N LEU A 94 16.30 10.73 -34.69
CA LEU A 94 16.11 11.35 -36.02
C LEU A 94 16.17 10.27 -37.11
N LEU A 95 15.21 10.26 -38.02
CA LEU A 95 15.26 9.49 -39.23
C LEU A 95 16.13 10.22 -40.30
N ASP A 96 16.56 9.51 -41.32
CA ASP A 96 17.14 10.17 -42.53
C ASP A 96 16.08 11.08 -43.16
N ASP A 97 16.31 12.37 -43.04
CA ASP A 97 15.37 13.43 -43.41
C ASP A 97 15.64 14.07 -44.77
N ARG A 98 16.60 13.53 -45.56
CA ARG A 98 17.03 14.11 -46.87
C ARG A 98 15.87 14.24 -47.85
N ASP A 99 15.07 13.19 -48.02
CA ASP A 99 13.94 13.19 -48.92
C ASP A 99 12.83 14.14 -48.44
N ALA A 100 12.53 14.17 -47.14
CA ALA A 100 11.56 15.07 -46.57
C ALA A 100 11.98 16.55 -46.73
N ARG A 101 13.27 16.87 -46.52
CA ARG A 101 13.82 18.22 -46.74
C ARG A 101 13.72 18.64 -48.21
N ASN A 102 14.03 17.75 -49.16
CA ASN A 102 13.91 18.00 -50.56
C ASN A 102 12.43 18.25 -50.97
N ALA A 103 11.51 17.42 -50.46
CA ALA A 103 10.08 17.60 -50.68
C ALA A 103 9.58 18.94 -50.14
N LEU A 104 9.99 19.31 -48.93
CA LEU A 104 9.65 20.61 -48.33
C LEU A 104 10.19 21.78 -49.17
N SER A 105 11.45 21.73 -49.63
CA SER A 105 12.06 22.76 -50.47
C SER A 105 11.30 22.96 -51.78
N ASN A 106 10.88 21.86 -52.44
CA ASN A 106 10.07 21.90 -53.65
C ASN A 106 8.68 22.49 -53.41
N ALA A 107 8.00 22.08 -52.32
CA ALA A 107 6.70 22.58 -51.95
C ALA A 107 6.76 24.08 -51.57
N GLN A 108 7.82 24.51 -50.87
CA GLN A 108 8.08 25.92 -50.55
C GLN A 108 8.21 26.78 -51.80
N SER A 109 8.99 26.33 -52.82
CA SER A 109 9.16 27.05 -54.05
C SER A 109 7.82 27.21 -54.81
N SER A 110 7.00 26.17 -54.82
CA SER A 110 5.67 26.20 -55.44
C SER A 110 4.71 27.14 -54.70
N TYR A 111 4.73 27.13 -53.37
CA TYR A 111 3.97 28.03 -52.51
C TYR A 111 4.35 29.50 -52.77
N ASP A 112 5.64 29.81 -52.78
CA ASP A 112 6.13 31.18 -52.98
C ASP A 112 5.72 31.73 -54.36
N LEU A 113 5.80 30.90 -55.41
CA LEU A 113 5.34 31.27 -56.76
C LEU A 113 3.82 31.52 -56.77
N ALA A 114 3.04 30.63 -56.20
CA ALA A 114 1.58 30.75 -56.15
C ALA A 114 1.15 31.99 -55.32
N LEU A 115 1.80 32.24 -54.18
CA LEU A 115 1.56 33.42 -53.36
C LEU A 115 1.87 34.73 -54.09
N ALA A 116 3.02 34.80 -54.81
CA ALA A 116 3.38 35.98 -55.61
C ALA A 116 2.36 36.22 -56.71
N THR A 117 1.90 35.16 -57.36
CA THR A 117 0.87 35.24 -58.40
C THR A 117 -0.47 35.70 -57.84
N TYR A 118 -0.93 35.09 -56.74
CA TYR A 118 -2.16 35.49 -56.04
C TYR A 118 -2.15 36.98 -55.67
N ARG A 119 -1.07 37.47 -55.03
CA ARG A 119 -0.91 38.89 -54.66
C ARG A 119 -0.96 39.82 -55.88
N ARG A 120 -0.31 39.45 -56.97
CA ARG A 120 -0.35 40.24 -58.23
C ARG A 120 -1.76 40.27 -58.80
N MET A 121 -2.47 39.14 -58.83
CA MET A 121 -3.85 39.07 -59.35
C MET A 121 -4.81 39.86 -58.44
N GLN A 122 -4.61 39.83 -57.15
CA GLN A 122 -5.39 40.66 -56.20
C GLN A 122 -5.28 42.15 -56.51
N ILE A 123 -4.08 42.67 -56.70
CA ILE A 123 -3.83 44.05 -57.08
C ILE A 123 -4.43 44.38 -58.47
N SER A 124 -4.37 43.46 -59.41
CA SER A 124 -4.94 43.62 -60.76
C SER A 124 -6.47 43.62 -60.73
N LEU A 125 -7.10 42.84 -59.86
CA LEU A 125 -8.54 42.83 -59.69
C LEU A 125 -9.04 44.16 -59.09
N GLU A 126 -8.33 44.66 -58.06
CA GLU A 126 -8.62 45.94 -57.43
C GLU A 126 -8.55 47.11 -58.45
N LYS A 127 -7.68 47.03 -59.45
CA LYS A 127 -7.54 47.96 -60.53
C LYS A 127 -8.52 47.74 -61.69
N GLY A 128 -9.38 46.70 -61.62
CA GLY A 128 -10.32 46.32 -62.68
C GLY A 128 -9.65 45.73 -63.93
N ALA A 129 -8.40 45.29 -63.82
CA ALA A 129 -7.61 44.81 -64.97
C ALA A 129 -7.80 43.34 -65.31
N ILE A 130 -8.45 42.55 -64.47
CA ILE A 130 -8.74 41.14 -64.69
C ILE A 130 -10.16 40.76 -64.27
N SER A 131 -10.65 39.61 -64.68
CA SER A 131 -11.94 39.06 -64.25
C SER A 131 -11.87 38.44 -62.88
N ARG A 132 -13.00 38.36 -62.22
CA ARG A 132 -13.13 37.69 -60.90
C ARG A 132 -12.77 36.20 -61.02
N ALA A 133 -13.15 35.56 -62.13
CA ALA A 133 -12.80 34.15 -62.39
C ALA A 133 -11.27 33.92 -62.44
N ALA A 134 -10.49 34.80 -63.05
CA ALA A 134 -9.04 34.71 -63.10
C ALA A 134 -8.39 34.90 -61.71
N PHE A 135 -8.97 35.76 -60.88
CA PHE A 135 -8.54 35.92 -59.51
C PHE A 135 -8.86 34.66 -58.65
N ASP A 136 -10.08 34.13 -58.79
CA ASP A 136 -10.53 32.93 -58.04
C ASP A 136 -9.66 31.71 -58.43
N GLU A 137 -9.25 31.59 -59.69
CA GLU A 137 -8.28 30.55 -60.14
C GLU A 137 -6.92 30.72 -59.46
N ALA A 138 -6.36 31.93 -59.44
CA ALA A 138 -5.07 32.19 -58.79
C ALA A 138 -5.15 31.94 -57.26
N ARG A 139 -6.31 32.26 -56.64
CA ARG A 139 -6.58 31.98 -55.22
C ARG A 139 -6.64 30.47 -54.96
N ALA A 140 -7.33 29.71 -55.80
CA ALA A 140 -7.42 28.26 -55.67
C ALA A 140 -6.03 27.61 -55.83
N ALA A 141 -5.21 28.06 -56.78
CA ALA A 141 -3.84 27.60 -56.97
C ALA A 141 -2.96 27.89 -55.72
N PHE A 142 -3.10 29.08 -55.13
CA PHE A 142 -2.39 29.44 -53.89
C PHE A 142 -2.78 28.53 -52.74
N LEU A 143 -4.09 28.30 -52.49
CA LEU A 143 -4.56 27.45 -51.40
C LEU A 143 -4.10 25.98 -51.58
N SER A 144 -4.07 25.51 -52.84
CA SER A 144 -3.54 24.16 -53.12
C SER A 144 -2.04 24.05 -52.84
N ALA A 145 -1.24 25.05 -53.26
CA ALA A 145 0.19 25.07 -53.00
C ALA A 145 0.51 25.20 -51.49
N GLN A 146 -0.30 26.00 -50.79
CA GLN A 146 -0.21 26.11 -49.33
C GLN A 146 -0.45 24.76 -48.59
N ALA A 147 -1.50 24.05 -48.98
CA ALA A 147 -1.78 22.75 -48.42
C ALA A 147 -0.65 21.73 -48.68
N GLN A 148 -0.03 21.76 -49.88
CA GLN A 148 1.11 20.91 -50.18
C GLN A 148 2.36 21.26 -49.35
N PHE A 149 2.61 22.56 -49.15
CA PHE A 149 3.71 23.04 -48.31
C PHE A 149 3.53 22.61 -46.87
N ASP A 150 2.33 22.79 -46.30
CA ASP A 150 2.01 22.40 -44.91
C ASP A 150 2.17 20.88 -44.75
N LEU A 151 1.70 20.07 -45.72
CA LEU A 151 1.89 18.62 -45.72
C LEU A 151 3.38 18.23 -45.72
N ALA A 152 4.19 18.83 -46.58
CA ALA A 152 5.62 18.53 -46.63
C ALA A 152 6.35 18.96 -45.35
N LYS A 153 5.93 20.05 -44.74
CA LYS A 153 6.43 20.53 -43.44
C LYS A 153 6.13 19.54 -42.34
N ASP A 154 4.89 19.02 -42.28
CA ASP A 154 4.49 18.00 -41.30
C ASP A 154 5.27 16.70 -41.49
N GLN A 155 5.46 16.26 -42.75
CA GLN A 155 6.26 15.07 -43.08
C GLN A 155 7.71 15.20 -42.57
N LEU A 156 8.33 16.37 -42.74
CA LEU A 156 9.65 16.64 -42.18
C LEU A 156 9.60 16.61 -40.64
N GLY A 157 8.55 17.16 -40.02
CA GLY A 157 8.35 17.09 -38.55
C GLY A 157 8.25 15.66 -38.03
N TYR A 158 7.67 14.74 -38.81
CA TYR A 158 7.54 13.33 -38.46
C TYR A 158 8.86 12.55 -38.51
N THR A 159 9.93 13.10 -39.09
CA THR A 159 11.26 12.51 -39.04
C THR A 159 11.99 12.74 -37.74
N GLU A 160 11.49 13.62 -36.88
CA GLU A 160 12.09 13.95 -35.58
C GLU A 160 11.21 13.41 -34.42
N LEU A 161 11.77 12.54 -33.59
CA LEU A 161 11.11 12.01 -32.41
C LEU A 161 11.56 12.80 -31.19
N LYS A 162 10.60 13.40 -30.47
CA LYS A 162 10.84 14.23 -29.28
C LYS A 162 10.14 13.65 -28.06
N ALA A 163 10.71 13.93 -26.89
CA ALA A 163 10.08 13.63 -25.61
C ALA A 163 8.82 14.49 -25.40
N PRO A 164 7.65 13.91 -25.11
CA PRO A 164 6.42 14.67 -24.88
C PRO A 164 6.37 15.32 -23.49
N PHE A 165 7.10 14.80 -22.51
CA PHE A 165 7.20 15.30 -21.14
C PHE A 165 8.58 15.01 -20.55
N ASP A 166 8.87 15.59 -19.38
CA ASP A 166 10.11 15.33 -18.64
C ASP A 166 10.09 13.93 -18.04
N GLY A 167 11.15 13.13 -18.24
CA GLY A 167 11.15 11.75 -17.76
C GLY A 167 12.50 11.06 -17.86
N VAL A 168 12.46 9.74 -17.68
CA VAL A 168 13.61 8.86 -17.79
C VAL A 168 13.34 7.82 -18.86
N ILE A 169 14.33 7.57 -19.73
CA ILE A 169 14.25 6.51 -20.73
C ILE A 169 14.39 5.15 -20.04
N ALA A 170 13.32 4.36 -20.05
CA ALA A 170 13.31 3.03 -19.43
C ALA A 170 14.04 1.99 -20.28
N SER A 171 13.83 2.03 -21.60
CA SER A 171 14.48 1.11 -22.54
C SER A 171 14.57 1.70 -23.94
N VAL A 172 15.53 1.20 -24.71
CA VAL A 172 15.76 1.57 -26.12
C VAL A 172 15.95 0.26 -26.89
N PRO A 173 14.88 -0.29 -27.51
CA PRO A 173 14.93 -1.60 -28.18
C PRO A 173 15.46 -1.59 -29.61
N VAL A 174 16.04 -0.49 -30.06
CA VAL A 174 16.56 -0.30 -31.43
C VAL A 174 17.99 0.22 -31.43
N ASP A 175 18.71 0.04 -32.55
CA ASP A 175 20.07 0.51 -32.71
C ASP A 175 20.14 1.62 -33.78
N ASN A 176 21.22 2.43 -33.75
CA ASN A 176 21.51 3.40 -34.79
C ASN A 176 21.65 2.72 -36.14
N PHE A 177 21.22 3.41 -37.20
CA PHE A 177 21.24 2.97 -38.63
C PHE A 177 20.31 1.78 -38.91
N GLN A 178 19.46 1.41 -37.99
CA GLN A 178 18.40 0.42 -38.19
C GLN A 178 17.26 1.04 -39.00
N VAL A 179 16.69 0.27 -39.94
CA VAL A 179 15.44 0.64 -40.62
C VAL A 179 14.26 0.29 -39.68
N VAL A 180 13.42 1.29 -39.36
CA VAL A 180 12.27 1.16 -38.49
C VAL A 180 10.96 1.32 -39.24
N ALA A 181 9.96 0.57 -38.82
CA ALA A 181 8.60 0.65 -39.33
C ALA A 181 7.80 1.78 -38.62
N PRO A 182 6.71 2.29 -39.24
CA PRO A 182 5.78 3.17 -38.54
C PRO A 182 5.24 2.52 -37.31
N GLN A 183 5.12 3.29 -36.20
CA GLN A 183 4.63 2.83 -34.89
C GLN A 183 5.49 1.77 -34.18
N GLN A 184 6.68 1.48 -34.67
CA GLN A 184 7.66 0.68 -33.96
C GLN A 184 8.22 1.47 -32.79
N THR A 185 8.22 0.86 -31.58
CA THR A 185 8.78 1.47 -30.36
C THR A 185 10.28 1.72 -30.53
N ILE A 186 10.69 2.97 -30.39
CA ILE A 186 12.09 3.42 -30.42
C ILE A 186 12.67 3.54 -29.02
N ALA A 187 11.92 4.11 -28.13
CA ALA A 187 12.27 4.25 -26.71
C ALA A 187 11.02 4.21 -25.85
N VAL A 188 11.17 3.80 -24.62
CA VAL A 188 10.10 3.85 -23.62
C VAL A 188 10.43 4.96 -22.64
N LEU A 189 9.56 5.96 -22.53
CA LEU A 189 9.69 7.08 -21.62
C LEU A 189 8.80 6.86 -20.41
N GLN A 190 9.34 7.08 -19.22
CA GLN A 190 8.62 6.98 -17.94
C GLN A 190 8.73 8.30 -17.19
N GLN A 191 7.65 8.71 -16.52
CA GLN A 191 7.67 9.88 -15.65
C GLN A 191 8.12 9.46 -14.25
N PRO A 192 9.13 10.12 -13.67
CA PRO A 192 9.53 9.88 -12.28
C PRO A 192 8.51 10.51 -11.31
N GLY A 193 8.51 10.02 -10.08
CA GLY A 193 7.73 10.62 -8.98
C GLY A 193 6.71 9.67 -8.36
N ASN A 194 5.93 8.98 -9.17
CA ASN A 194 4.98 7.97 -8.69
C ASN A 194 5.24 6.62 -9.36
N ILE A 195 4.98 5.57 -8.61
CA ILE A 195 4.94 4.20 -9.10
C ILE A 195 3.56 3.61 -8.84
N ASP A 196 3.18 2.71 -9.71
CA ASP A 196 1.97 1.93 -9.55
C ASP A 196 2.32 0.50 -9.14
N VAL A 197 1.43 -0.13 -8.41
CA VAL A 197 1.54 -1.54 -8.06
C VAL A 197 0.23 -2.21 -8.43
N THR A 198 0.32 -3.14 -9.37
CA THR A 198 -0.82 -3.95 -9.81
C THR A 198 -0.85 -5.27 -9.05
N PHE A 199 -2.03 -5.70 -8.66
CA PHE A 199 -2.26 -7.00 -8.05
C PHE A 199 -3.65 -7.52 -8.39
N ASP A 200 -3.84 -8.84 -8.26
CA ASP A 200 -5.09 -9.49 -8.58
C ASP A 200 -5.93 -9.73 -7.34
N LEU A 201 -7.16 -9.21 -7.33
CA LEU A 201 -8.16 -9.40 -6.29
C LEU A 201 -9.22 -10.41 -6.76
N PRO A 202 -9.39 -11.57 -6.07
CA PRO A 202 -10.37 -12.58 -6.46
C PRO A 202 -11.82 -12.05 -6.42
N GLU A 203 -12.63 -12.48 -7.37
CA GLU A 203 -14.05 -12.08 -7.47
C GLU A 203 -14.83 -12.33 -6.18
N GLN A 204 -14.54 -13.44 -5.49
CA GLN A 204 -15.21 -13.78 -4.24
C GLN A 204 -15.01 -12.70 -3.16
N GLN A 205 -13.83 -12.11 -3.08
CA GLN A 205 -13.53 -11.06 -2.11
C GLN A 205 -14.19 -9.73 -2.50
N ILE A 206 -14.22 -9.41 -3.80
CA ILE A 206 -14.92 -8.21 -4.30
C ILE A 206 -16.41 -8.25 -3.96
N ARG A 207 -17.04 -9.42 -4.04
CA ARG A 207 -18.46 -9.59 -3.69
C ARG A 207 -18.77 -9.35 -2.22
N GLN A 208 -17.78 -9.44 -1.34
CA GLN A 208 -17.92 -9.21 0.09
C GLN A 208 -17.70 -7.73 0.48
N LEU A 209 -17.19 -6.90 -0.45
CA LEU A 209 -16.92 -5.49 -0.17
C LEU A 209 -18.22 -4.70 0.03
N ASP A 210 -18.26 -3.89 1.07
CA ASP A 210 -19.31 -2.90 1.30
C ASP A 210 -18.97 -1.63 0.50
N LEU A 211 -19.77 -1.31 -0.51
CA LEU A 211 -19.53 -0.19 -1.41
C LEU A 211 -19.52 1.17 -0.72
N GLU A 212 -20.30 1.35 0.36
CA GLU A 212 -20.29 2.60 1.13
C GLU A 212 -18.98 2.77 1.88
N ARG A 213 -18.44 1.70 2.47
CA ARG A 213 -17.13 1.69 3.14
C ARG A 213 -15.99 1.92 2.18
N VAL A 214 -16.02 1.25 1.02
CA VAL A 214 -15.03 1.47 -0.04
C VAL A 214 -15.03 2.94 -0.46
N ARG A 215 -16.22 3.52 -0.72
CA ARG A 215 -16.34 4.93 -1.09
C ARG A 215 -15.80 5.86 0.00
N ALA A 216 -16.18 5.63 1.26
CA ALA A 216 -15.71 6.42 2.40
C ALA A 216 -14.19 6.33 2.59
N ALA A 217 -13.58 5.15 2.35
CA ALA A 217 -12.14 4.97 2.40
C ALA A 217 -11.42 5.73 1.29
N LEU A 218 -11.98 5.72 0.08
CA LEU A 218 -11.44 6.46 -1.07
C LEU A 218 -11.53 7.99 -0.85
N GLU A 219 -12.63 8.49 -0.28
CA GLU A 219 -12.82 9.92 0.00
C GLU A 219 -11.88 10.44 1.09
N LYS A 220 -11.64 9.66 2.13
CA LYS A 220 -10.76 10.05 3.24
C LYS A 220 -9.28 10.01 2.89
N ALA A 221 -8.92 9.45 1.73
CA ALA A 221 -7.55 9.15 1.34
C ALA A 221 -6.77 8.34 2.41
N ASP A 222 -7.50 7.66 3.30
CA ASP A 222 -6.92 6.75 4.27
C ASP A 222 -6.30 5.56 3.55
N SER A 223 -5.08 5.22 3.91
CA SER A 223 -4.40 4.08 3.33
C SER A 223 -5.01 2.80 3.89
N VAL A 224 -5.89 2.17 3.11
CA VAL A 224 -6.41 0.82 3.39
C VAL A 224 -5.49 -0.27 2.83
N ALA A 225 -4.44 0.14 2.13
CA ALA A 225 -3.44 -0.74 1.51
C ALA A 225 -2.03 -0.21 1.75
N TRP A 226 -1.11 -1.13 1.93
CA TRP A 226 0.32 -0.88 2.10
C TRP A 226 1.09 -1.77 1.15
N VAL A 227 2.15 -1.22 0.59
CA VAL A 227 3.06 -1.95 -0.30
C VAL A 227 4.39 -2.17 0.39
N ARG A 228 4.96 -3.35 0.19
CA ARG A 228 6.30 -3.73 0.63
C ARG A 228 7.10 -4.22 -0.58
N PHE A 229 8.34 -3.79 -0.69
CA PHE A 229 9.23 -4.13 -1.80
C PHE A 229 10.32 -5.10 -1.34
N GLY A 230 10.46 -6.22 -2.02
CA GLY A 230 11.49 -7.22 -1.72
C GLY A 230 11.47 -7.69 -0.26
N ASP A 231 12.64 -7.75 0.36
CA ASP A 231 12.84 -8.17 1.76
C ASP A 231 12.75 -7.02 2.77
N ASP A 232 12.47 -5.79 2.32
CA ASP A 232 12.31 -4.65 3.21
C ASP A 232 11.04 -4.83 4.06
N GLU A 233 11.15 -4.75 5.38
CA GLU A 233 10.01 -4.87 6.30
C GLU A 233 9.13 -3.60 6.33
N ARG A 234 9.62 -2.50 5.79
CA ARG A 234 8.88 -1.23 5.74
C ARG A 234 7.66 -1.34 4.85
N ARG A 235 6.59 -0.71 5.28
CA ARG A 235 5.32 -0.66 4.57
C ARG A 235 5.07 0.77 4.10
N PHE A 236 4.89 0.94 2.81
CA PHE A 236 4.61 2.22 2.19
C PHE A 236 3.12 2.35 1.96
N PRO A 237 2.48 3.42 2.45
CA PRO A 237 1.05 3.64 2.24
C PRO A 237 0.79 3.86 0.75
N ALA A 238 -0.16 3.13 0.21
CA ALA A 238 -0.56 3.22 -1.19
C ALA A 238 -2.03 3.62 -1.30
N ARG A 239 -2.35 4.36 -2.35
CA ARG A 239 -3.70 4.82 -2.66
C ARG A 239 -4.28 4.02 -3.81
N TYR A 240 -5.57 3.79 -3.77
CA TYR A 240 -6.28 3.25 -4.91
C TYR A 240 -6.18 4.20 -6.11
N LYS A 241 -5.87 3.68 -7.29
CA LYS A 241 -5.88 4.41 -8.56
C LYS A 241 -7.04 3.98 -9.43
N GLU A 242 -7.09 2.70 -9.78
CA GLU A 242 -8.10 2.15 -10.67
C GLU A 242 -8.18 0.61 -10.53
N HIS A 243 -9.17 0.02 -11.17
CA HIS A 243 -9.27 -1.44 -11.33
C HIS A 243 -9.89 -1.79 -12.67
N ASP A 244 -9.58 -2.97 -13.16
CA ASP A 244 -10.23 -3.52 -14.34
C ASP A 244 -11.69 -3.84 -14.06
N THR A 245 -12.58 -3.53 -15.01
CA THR A 245 -14.01 -3.89 -14.93
C THR A 245 -14.31 -5.26 -15.53
N ARG A 246 -13.31 -5.92 -16.12
CA ARG A 246 -13.39 -7.26 -16.68
C ARG A 246 -12.50 -8.19 -15.87
N ALA A 247 -13.05 -9.29 -15.41
CA ALA A 247 -12.28 -10.34 -14.77
C ALA A 247 -11.31 -11.00 -15.77
N SER A 248 -10.12 -11.35 -15.29
CA SER A 248 -9.17 -12.21 -16.01
C SER A 248 -9.81 -13.57 -16.26
N SER A 249 -9.80 -14.04 -17.50
CA SER A 249 -10.46 -15.29 -17.91
C SER A 249 -9.86 -16.57 -17.31
N GLY A 250 -8.64 -16.47 -16.77
CA GLY A 250 -7.92 -17.64 -16.20
C GLY A 250 -8.10 -17.79 -14.69
N THR A 251 -8.11 -16.70 -13.95
CA THR A 251 -8.06 -16.66 -12.48
C THR A 251 -9.36 -16.19 -11.83
N LEU A 252 -10.34 -15.68 -12.59
CA LEU A 252 -11.55 -15.03 -12.08
C LEU A 252 -11.20 -13.94 -11.05
N SER A 253 -10.17 -13.17 -11.34
CA SER A 253 -9.71 -12.04 -10.52
C SER A 253 -9.79 -10.75 -11.31
N TYR A 254 -9.83 -9.65 -10.59
CA TYR A 254 -9.79 -8.29 -11.14
C TYR A 254 -8.46 -7.66 -10.78
N THR A 255 -7.79 -7.08 -11.77
CA THR A 255 -6.55 -6.35 -11.54
C THR A 255 -6.87 -5.01 -10.88
N VAL A 256 -6.26 -4.77 -9.75
CA VAL A 256 -6.36 -3.52 -8.98
C VAL A 256 -5.03 -2.81 -9.04
N THR A 257 -5.04 -1.54 -9.34
CA THR A 257 -3.87 -0.67 -9.39
C THR A 257 -3.87 0.28 -8.21
N LEU A 258 -2.80 0.23 -7.44
CA LEU A 258 -2.50 1.19 -6.38
C LEU A 258 -1.40 2.12 -6.85
N THR A 259 -1.43 3.37 -6.42
CA THR A 259 -0.37 4.34 -6.70
C THR A 259 0.25 4.84 -5.40
N LEU A 260 1.56 5.08 -5.42
CA LEU A 260 2.30 5.65 -4.30
C LEU A 260 3.49 6.47 -4.82
N PRO A 261 3.95 7.47 -4.06
CA PRO A 261 5.19 8.15 -4.37
C PRO A 261 6.36 7.17 -4.38
N THR A 262 7.27 7.31 -5.34
CA THR A 262 8.50 6.51 -5.36
C THR A 262 9.30 6.77 -4.08
N PRO A 263 9.61 5.74 -3.27
CA PRO A 263 10.41 5.93 -2.07
C PRO A 263 11.84 6.38 -2.44
N ASP A 264 12.34 7.42 -1.76
CA ASP A 264 13.68 7.96 -2.04
C ASP A 264 14.82 7.04 -1.57
N ASP A 265 14.54 6.18 -0.61
CA ASP A 265 15.51 5.37 0.11
C ASP A 265 15.44 3.87 -0.22
N VAL A 266 14.61 3.49 -1.19
CA VAL A 266 14.48 2.13 -1.73
C VAL A 266 14.59 2.17 -3.24
N TYR A 267 15.48 1.36 -3.78
CA TYR A 267 15.62 1.24 -5.22
C TYR A 267 14.49 0.38 -5.80
N VAL A 268 13.51 1.03 -6.42
CA VAL A 268 12.34 0.36 -7.00
C VAL A 268 12.30 0.61 -8.49
N LEU A 269 12.21 -0.47 -9.27
CA LEU A 269 12.09 -0.42 -10.73
C LEU A 269 10.79 -1.09 -11.19
N ALA A 270 10.25 -0.63 -12.30
CA ALA A 270 9.16 -1.30 -12.99
C ALA A 270 9.53 -2.75 -13.33
N GLY A 271 8.60 -3.69 -13.11
CA GLY A 271 8.81 -5.12 -13.24
C GLY A 271 9.25 -5.83 -11.96
N MET A 272 9.61 -5.11 -10.89
CA MET A 272 9.93 -5.73 -9.61
C MET A 272 8.67 -6.27 -8.92
N SER A 273 8.85 -7.34 -8.13
CA SER A 273 7.77 -7.89 -7.31
C SER A 273 7.54 -7.03 -6.07
N ALA A 274 6.28 -6.91 -5.68
CA ALA A 274 5.86 -6.25 -4.46
C ALA A 274 4.85 -7.12 -3.70
N VAL A 275 4.68 -6.84 -2.41
CA VAL A 275 3.62 -7.45 -1.60
C VAL A 275 2.66 -6.36 -1.18
N VAL A 276 1.43 -6.45 -1.67
CA VAL A 276 0.34 -5.59 -1.26
C VAL A 276 -0.32 -6.19 -0.03
N SER A 277 -0.43 -5.40 1.04
CA SER A 277 -1.14 -5.77 2.27
C SER A 277 -2.38 -4.88 2.39
N MET A 278 -3.57 -5.48 2.39
CA MET A 278 -4.84 -4.76 2.41
C MET A 278 -5.69 -5.18 3.60
N ASP A 279 -6.31 -4.21 4.27
CA ASP A 279 -7.30 -4.45 5.31
C ASP A 279 -8.69 -4.64 4.70
N LEU A 280 -8.95 -5.88 4.26
CA LEU A 280 -10.27 -6.21 3.69
C LEU A 280 -11.39 -6.15 4.72
N ASN A 281 -11.11 -6.49 5.98
CA ASN A 281 -12.13 -6.50 7.03
C ASN A 281 -12.68 -5.08 7.29
N ALA A 282 -11.82 -4.06 7.18
CA ALA A 282 -12.27 -2.66 7.24
C ALA A 282 -13.24 -2.31 6.10
N LEU A 283 -13.08 -2.94 4.92
CA LEU A 283 -13.89 -2.70 3.74
C LEU A 283 -15.16 -3.58 3.67
N THR A 284 -15.18 -4.74 4.38
CA THR A 284 -16.36 -5.62 4.45
C THR A 284 -17.23 -5.34 5.69
N GLY A 285 -16.68 -4.65 6.70
CA GLY A 285 -17.34 -4.43 7.99
C GLY A 285 -17.24 -5.63 8.94
N GLU A 286 -16.55 -6.69 8.57
CA GLU A 286 -16.41 -7.89 9.39
C GLU A 286 -15.57 -7.69 10.66
N SER A 287 -14.73 -6.64 10.69
CA SER A 287 -13.88 -6.31 11.85
C SER A 287 -14.53 -5.37 12.88
N ASP A 288 -15.77 -4.91 12.63
CA ASP A 288 -16.43 -3.99 13.56
C ASP A 288 -16.63 -4.64 14.94
N GLY A 289 -16.00 -4.06 15.95
CA GLY A 289 -16.07 -4.59 17.32
C GLY A 289 -15.29 -5.87 17.57
N LEU A 290 -14.42 -6.30 16.64
CA LEU A 290 -13.52 -7.42 16.85
C LEU A 290 -12.15 -6.92 17.32
N TRP A 291 -11.53 -7.69 18.21
CA TRP A 291 -10.20 -7.42 18.73
C TRP A 291 -9.28 -8.60 18.48
N ARG A 292 -8.09 -8.34 17.93
CA ARG A 292 -7.09 -9.37 17.74
C ARG A 292 -6.26 -9.56 19.00
N VAL A 293 -6.26 -10.79 19.51
CA VAL A 293 -5.49 -11.15 20.72
C VAL A 293 -4.66 -12.41 20.46
N PRO A 294 -3.49 -12.57 21.10
CA PRO A 294 -2.77 -13.83 21.12
C PRO A 294 -3.59 -14.93 21.81
N LEU A 295 -3.42 -16.19 21.38
CA LEU A 295 -4.11 -17.34 21.97
C LEU A 295 -3.96 -17.42 23.51
N GLY A 296 -2.79 -17.09 24.05
CA GLY A 296 -2.51 -17.13 25.50
C GLY A 296 -3.24 -16.10 26.36
N THR A 297 -3.97 -15.16 25.74
CA THR A 297 -4.78 -14.14 26.41
C THR A 297 -6.14 -14.69 26.84
N MET A 298 -6.62 -15.72 26.15
CA MET A 298 -7.94 -16.31 26.37
C MET A 298 -7.87 -17.47 27.36
N VAL A 299 -8.89 -17.58 28.20
CA VAL A 299 -9.03 -18.64 29.19
C VAL A 299 -10.48 -19.10 29.22
N THR A 300 -10.67 -20.41 29.35
CA THR A 300 -11.97 -21.00 29.67
C THR A 300 -12.10 -21.06 31.18
N LEU A 301 -13.22 -20.65 31.74
CA LEU A 301 -13.45 -20.67 33.18
C LEU A 301 -13.68 -22.10 33.66
N GLU A 302 -13.10 -22.45 34.83
CA GLU A 302 -13.31 -23.79 35.43
C GLU A 302 -14.77 -24.06 35.78
N ASP A 303 -15.50 -23.02 36.16
CA ASP A 303 -16.92 -23.10 36.57
C ASP A 303 -17.89 -23.10 35.38
N ASP A 304 -17.44 -22.69 34.18
CA ASP A 304 -18.22 -22.67 32.94
C ASP A 304 -17.33 -23.00 31.73
N PRO A 305 -17.26 -24.27 31.34
CA PRO A 305 -16.41 -24.75 30.24
C PRO A 305 -16.79 -24.18 28.87
N GLU A 306 -17.97 -23.61 28.70
CA GLU A 306 -18.40 -22.96 27.42
C GLU A 306 -18.06 -21.47 27.38
N ALA A 307 -17.77 -20.85 28.54
CA ALA A 307 -17.42 -19.43 28.62
C ALA A 307 -15.93 -19.19 28.44
N THR A 308 -15.60 -18.54 27.32
CA THR A 308 -14.24 -18.01 27.07
C THR A 308 -14.17 -16.57 27.54
N VAL A 309 -13.14 -16.24 28.35
CA VAL A 309 -12.93 -14.90 28.87
C VAL A 309 -11.52 -14.41 28.58
N VAL A 310 -11.37 -13.08 28.54
CA VAL A 310 -10.08 -12.39 28.65
C VAL A 310 -10.05 -11.60 29.95
N TRP A 311 -8.85 -11.39 30.49
CA TRP A 311 -8.68 -10.64 31.71
C TRP A 311 -8.31 -9.19 31.40
N ARG A 312 -9.24 -8.25 31.66
CA ARG A 312 -9.00 -6.82 31.56
C ARG A 312 -8.31 -6.31 32.81
N TYR A 313 -7.21 -5.60 32.66
CA TYR A 313 -6.49 -4.96 33.75
C TYR A 313 -7.07 -3.59 34.05
N ILE A 314 -7.49 -3.38 35.29
CA ILE A 314 -7.97 -2.11 35.83
C ILE A 314 -6.91 -1.59 36.77
N ALA A 315 -6.27 -0.46 36.47
CA ALA A 315 -5.26 0.14 37.32
C ALA A 315 -5.90 0.68 38.60
N ASP A 316 -5.35 0.29 39.78
CA ASP A 316 -5.68 0.91 41.07
C ASP A 316 -4.67 2.03 41.39
N ASP A 317 -3.37 1.85 41.01
CA ASP A 317 -2.30 2.81 41.18
C ASP A 317 -1.27 2.67 40.01
N GLU A 318 -0.13 3.42 40.03
CA GLU A 318 0.87 3.40 38.98
C GLU A 318 1.47 2.02 38.71
N ALA A 319 1.58 1.17 39.68
CA ALA A 319 2.29 -0.11 39.55
C ALA A 319 1.37 -1.33 39.72
N SER A 320 0.19 -1.20 40.31
CA SER A 320 -0.70 -2.33 40.60
C SER A 320 -2.14 -2.07 40.16
N GLY A 321 -2.87 -3.14 39.93
CA GLY A 321 -4.27 -3.11 39.53
C GLY A 321 -4.94 -4.44 39.79
N LYS A 322 -6.21 -4.51 39.40
CA LYS A 322 -7.05 -5.71 39.49
C LYS A 322 -7.37 -6.22 38.11
N VAL A 323 -7.60 -7.52 38.01
CA VAL A 323 -8.09 -8.14 36.78
C VAL A 323 -9.59 -8.43 36.89
N GLU A 324 -10.29 -8.17 35.79
CA GLU A 324 -11.71 -8.42 35.60
C GLU A 324 -11.90 -9.36 34.40
N ALA A 325 -12.74 -10.40 34.58
CA ALA A 325 -13.10 -11.30 33.49
C ALA A 325 -14.09 -10.62 32.53
N VAL A 326 -13.74 -10.53 31.30
CA VAL A 326 -14.61 -10.04 30.20
C VAL A 326 -14.97 -11.22 29.33
N PRO A 327 -16.25 -11.63 29.26
CA PRO A 327 -16.70 -12.70 28.38
C PRO A 327 -16.49 -12.29 26.91
N VAL A 328 -15.94 -13.21 26.09
CA VAL A 328 -15.67 -12.98 24.71
C VAL A 328 -16.13 -14.16 23.83
N GLN A 329 -16.46 -13.85 22.59
CA GLN A 329 -16.78 -14.85 21.58
C GLN A 329 -15.66 -14.89 20.55
N VAL A 330 -15.11 -16.07 20.30
CA VAL A 330 -14.15 -16.31 19.23
C VAL A 330 -14.89 -16.26 17.90
N ARG A 331 -14.44 -15.42 16.98
CA ARG A 331 -15.02 -15.28 15.63
C ARG A 331 -14.17 -15.98 14.59
N THR A 332 -12.89 -15.67 14.52
CA THR A 332 -11.97 -16.20 13.51
C THR A 332 -10.58 -16.34 14.11
N ALA A 333 -9.86 -17.39 13.71
CA ALA A 333 -8.45 -17.56 13.99
C ALA A 333 -7.64 -17.35 12.71
N SER A 334 -6.53 -16.62 12.80
CA SER A 334 -5.56 -16.41 11.73
C SER A 334 -4.15 -16.73 12.22
N ASP A 335 -3.19 -16.78 11.29
CA ASP A 335 -1.78 -17.01 11.64
C ASP A 335 -1.21 -15.94 12.59
N ASP A 336 -1.77 -14.73 12.56
CA ASP A 336 -1.32 -13.60 13.35
C ASP A 336 -2.05 -13.46 14.72
N GLY A 337 -3.06 -14.28 15.02
CA GLY A 337 -3.83 -14.22 16.26
C GLY A 337 -5.29 -14.62 16.12
N ILE A 338 -6.03 -14.44 17.19
CA ILE A 338 -7.46 -14.77 17.27
C ILE A 338 -8.28 -13.51 17.35
N PHE A 339 -9.33 -13.43 16.55
CA PHE A 339 -10.30 -12.33 16.60
C PHE A 339 -11.44 -12.67 17.52
N ILE A 340 -11.63 -11.82 18.53
CA ILE A 340 -12.66 -11.95 19.57
C ILE A 340 -13.61 -10.76 19.53
N ALA A 341 -14.88 -11.03 19.83
CA ALA A 341 -15.91 -10.01 20.11
C ALA A 341 -16.25 -10.01 21.59
N GLY A 342 -16.39 -8.83 22.19
CA GLY A 342 -16.73 -8.67 23.60
C GLY A 342 -16.87 -7.19 23.97
N ASP A 343 -17.17 -6.92 25.22
CA ASP A 343 -17.23 -5.56 25.77
C ASP A 343 -15.82 -5.03 26.04
N LEU A 344 -15.10 -4.73 24.95
CA LEU A 344 -13.72 -4.26 24.92
C LEU A 344 -13.61 -2.96 24.13
N ALA A 345 -12.72 -2.07 24.54
CA ALA A 345 -12.48 -0.79 23.91
C ALA A 345 -10.99 -0.59 23.57
N ALA A 346 -10.73 0.31 22.60
CA ALA A 346 -9.37 0.75 22.32
C ALA A 346 -8.72 1.35 23.58
N GLY A 347 -7.49 0.95 23.87
CA GLY A 347 -6.77 1.36 25.08
C GLY A 347 -6.97 0.41 26.27
N ASP A 348 -7.91 -0.55 26.22
CA ASP A 348 -8.02 -1.58 27.24
C ASP A 348 -6.72 -2.40 27.33
N ARG A 349 -6.29 -2.68 28.55
CA ARG A 349 -5.11 -3.50 28.81
C ARG A 349 -5.53 -4.90 29.24
N LEU A 350 -5.15 -5.90 28.46
CA LEU A 350 -5.44 -7.30 28.72
C LEU A 350 -4.21 -8.03 29.24
N VAL A 351 -4.43 -9.08 30.06
CA VAL A 351 -3.35 -9.98 30.48
C VAL A 351 -2.92 -10.84 29.30
N GLY A 352 -1.75 -10.55 28.72
CA GLY A 352 -1.21 -11.23 27.54
C GLY A 352 -0.49 -12.54 27.84
N ALA A 353 -0.01 -12.74 29.08
CA ALA A 353 0.63 -13.97 29.52
C ALA A 353 0.28 -14.28 30.95
N GLY A 354 0.09 -15.59 31.27
CA GLY A 354 -0.32 -16.05 32.60
C GLY A 354 -1.83 -15.94 32.87
N ALA A 355 -2.64 -15.73 31.81
CA ALA A 355 -4.09 -15.56 31.94
C ALA A 355 -4.79 -16.74 32.67
N HIS A 356 -4.31 -17.98 32.50
CA HIS A 356 -4.82 -19.18 33.17
C HIS A 356 -4.64 -19.19 34.69
N LEU A 357 -3.81 -18.31 35.26
CA LEU A 357 -3.58 -18.16 36.68
C LEU A 357 -4.43 -17.06 37.30
N MET A 358 -5.21 -16.35 36.52
CA MET A 358 -5.99 -15.21 36.98
C MET A 358 -7.32 -15.65 37.54
N ARG A 359 -7.86 -14.84 38.47
CA ARG A 359 -9.19 -14.96 39.05
C ARG A 359 -9.81 -13.59 39.20
N GLN A 360 -11.13 -13.52 39.19
CA GLN A 360 -11.86 -12.27 39.33
C GLN A 360 -11.39 -11.46 40.55
N GLY A 361 -11.01 -10.20 40.32
CA GLY A 361 -10.55 -9.29 41.37
C GLY A 361 -9.13 -9.53 41.90
N LEU A 362 -8.37 -10.47 41.32
CA LEU A 362 -6.98 -10.71 41.71
C LEU A 362 -6.12 -9.47 41.48
N ARG A 363 -5.35 -9.08 42.50
CA ARG A 363 -4.37 -8.01 42.38
C ARG A 363 -3.11 -8.48 41.66
N VAL A 364 -2.70 -7.71 40.67
CA VAL A 364 -1.53 -7.98 39.82
C VAL A 364 -0.71 -6.72 39.65
N THR A 365 0.56 -6.87 39.30
CA THR A 365 1.45 -5.76 38.88
C THR A 365 1.77 -5.87 37.44
N ALA A 366 1.82 -4.73 36.73
CA ALA A 366 2.28 -4.70 35.35
C ALA A 366 3.77 -5.10 35.28
N TRP A 367 4.09 -6.14 34.50
CA TRP A 367 5.46 -6.50 34.26
C TRP A 367 6.07 -5.52 33.25
N THR A 368 7.11 -4.81 33.71
CA THR A 368 7.94 -3.99 32.84
C THR A 368 9.24 -4.73 32.57
N GLN A 369 9.63 -4.87 31.31
CA GLN A 369 10.93 -5.44 30.96
C GLN A 369 12.00 -4.49 31.49
N GLU A 370 12.82 -4.94 32.45
CA GLU A 370 14.02 -4.20 32.81
C GLU A 370 14.99 -4.27 31.62
N GLU A 371 15.32 -3.11 31.07
CA GLU A 371 16.40 -3.00 30.09
C GLU A 371 17.71 -3.27 30.80
N GLY A 372 18.35 -4.37 30.48
CA GLY A 372 19.75 -4.58 30.82
C GLY A 372 20.05 -5.89 31.52
N LEU A 373 20.59 -6.81 30.78
CA LEU A 373 21.92 -7.43 31.06
C LEU A 373 22.35 -8.15 29.81
#